data_35a3b8b7dc38d76abf53e34af553aa40
#
_entry.id   35a3b8b7dc38d76abf53e34af553aa40
#
_cell.length_a   1.000
_cell.length_b   1.000
_cell.length_c   1.000
_cell.angle_alpha   90.00
_cell.angle_beta   90.00
_cell.angle_gamma   90.00
#
_symmetry.space_group_name_H-M   'P 1'
#
loop_
_entity.id
_entity.type
_entity.pdbx_description
1 polymer ?
#
loop_
_entity_poly.entity_id
_entity_poly.type
_entity_poly.pdbx_seq_one_letter_code
_entity_poly.pdbx_strand_id
1 'polypeptide(L)'
;MKEIYESILPNDDSLVEEILDLGTSPLANGLIKKGDEVNSFPLKIGRCDKSGHIQLINFIEPSEMFKNYLYISSVSSTLEKHLKSISDFICDFIDVKGNELCIDIGSNDGTLLSGFLDKGKR
;
A
#
# COMPACT_ATOMS: atom_id res chain seq x y z
N MET A 1 -11.03 5.18 15.51
CA MET A 1 -11.33 4.13 14.50
C MET A 1 -12.78 4.28 14.06
N LYS A 2 -13.06 4.17 12.77
CA LYS A 2 -14.40 4.27 12.19
C LYS A 2 -14.68 2.99 11.40
N GLU A 3 -15.88 2.43 11.55
CA GLU A 3 -16.36 1.35 10.68
C GLU A 3 -17.04 1.96 9.45
N ILE A 4 -16.79 1.38 8.26
CA ILE A 4 -17.28 1.88 6.98
C ILE A 4 -18.08 0.77 6.32
N TYR A 5 -19.39 0.97 6.22
CA TYR A 5 -20.34 0.07 5.59
C TYR A 5 -20.88 0.60 4.23
N GLU A 6 -20.17 1.56 3.67
CA GLU A 6 -20.40 2.11 2.32
C GLU A 6 -19.13 1.92 1.48
N SER A 7 -19.27 1.83 0.17
CA SER A 7 -18.11 1.73 -0.74
C SER A 7 -17.20 2.93 -0.62
N ILE A 8 -15.89 2.68 -0.58
CA ILE A 8 -14.85 3.72 -0.65
C ILE A 8 -14.57 4.17 -2.09
N LEU A 9 -15.12 3.48 -3.09
CA LEU A 9 -14.94 3.85 -4.49
C LEU A 9 -15.76 5.10 -4.84
N PRO A 10 -15.19 6.03 -5.62
CA PRO A 10 -15.92 7.19 -6.11
C PRO A 10 -17.15 6.75 -6.95
N ASN A 11 -18.29 7.37 -6.70
CA ASN A 11 -19.55 7.11 -7.41
C ASN A 11 -20.10 5.66 -7.30
N ASP A 12 -19.68 4.94 -6.27
CA ASP A 12 -20.23 3.62 -5.94
C ASP A 12 -21.11 3.75 -4.69
N ASP A 13 -22.41 3.57 -4.86
CA ASP A 13 -23.42 3.63 -3.80
C ASP A 13 -23.70 2.25 -3.16
N SER A 14 -22.77 1.32 -3.32
CA SER A 14 -22.85 -0.01 -2.74
C SER A 14 -22.80 0.03 -1.21
N LEU A 15 -23.59 -0.83 -0.58
CA LEU A 15 -23.42 -1.16 0.83
C LEU A 15 -22.39 -2.28 0.96
N VAL A 16 -21.65 -2.24 2.06
CA VAL A 16 -20.59 -3.20 2.36
C VAL A 16 -21.11 -4.24 3.34
N GLU A 17 -21.13 -5.49 2.90
CA GLU A 17 -21.43 -6.66 3.74
C GLU A 17 -20.13 -7.28 4.26
N GLU A 18 -20.04 -7.52 5.57
CA GLU A 18 -18.90 -8.22 6.18
C GLU A 18 -18.86 -9.66 5.67
N ILE A 19 -17.71 -10.06 5.09
CA ILE A 19 -17.50 -11.42 4.57
C ILE A 19 -16.44 -12.18 5.33
N LEU A 20 -15.57 -11.48 6.09
CA LEU A 20 -14.49 -12.10 6.85
C LEU A 20 -14.11 -11.24 8.05
N ASP A 21 -14.13 -11.83 9.24
CA ASP A 21 -13.58 -11.25 10.47
C ASP A 21 -12.32 -12.03 10.88
N LEU A 22 -11.17 -11.37 10.84
CA LEU A 22 -9.87 -11.93 11.25
C LEU A 22 -9.55 -11.63 12.73
N GLY A 23 -10.51 -11.10 13.46
CA GLY A 23 -10.33 -10.69 14.85
C GLY A 23 -9.57 -9.36 14.98
N THR A 24 -8.68 -9.29 15.96
CA THR A 24 -7.86 -8.09 16.21
C THR A 24 -6.40 -8.35 15.91
N SER A 25 -5.73 -7.35 15.33
CA SER A 25 -4.30 -7.40 15.01
C SER A 25 -3.62 -6.09 15.38
N PRO A 26 -2.37 -6.11 15.86
CA PRO A 26 -1.56 -4.90 15.93
C PRO A 26 -1.24 -4.40 14.51
N LEU A 27 -0.85 -3.12 14.42
CA LEU A 27 -0.42 -2.54 13.16
C LEU A 27 0.86 -3.21 12.65
N ALA A 28 0.89 -3.52 11.36
CA ALA A 28 2.10 -4.01 10.70
C ALA A 28 3.25 -2.99 10.87
N ASN A 29 4.46 -3.48 11.12
CA ASN A 29 5.65 -2.65 11.37
C ASN A 29 5.58 -1.76 12.64
N GLY A 30 4.57 -1.90 13.48
CA GLY A 30 4.52 -1.29 14.79
C GLY A 30 5.49 -2.00 15.76
N LEU A 31 6.81 -1.78 15.57
CA LEU A 31 7.81 -2.41 16.42
C LEU A 31 7.75 -1.83 17.83
N ILE A 32 7.69 -2.71 18.81
CA ILE A 32 7.60 -2.38 20.23
C ILE A 32 8.79 -2.96 21.01
N LYS A 33 9.08 -2.39 22.15
CA LYS A 33 10.05 -2.95 23.11
C LYS A 33 9.36 -3.99 24.00
N LYS A 34 10.15 -4.89 24.56
CA LYS A 34 9.64 -5.88 25.53
C LYS A 34 9.04 -5.16 26.74
N GLY A 35 7.75 -5.38 26.97
CA GLY A 35 7.00 -4.79 28.09
C GLY A 35 6.13 -3.59 27.70
N ASP A 36 6.21 -3.11 26.48
CA ASP A 36 5.30 -2.06 25.99
C ASP A 36 3.89 -2.63 25.73
N GLU A 37 2.89 -1.80 25.93
CA GLU A 37 1.51 -2.14 25.54
C GLU A 37 1.35 -2.09 24.01
N VAL A 38 0.59 -3.02 23.47
CA VAL A 38 0.31 -3.14 22.03
C VAL A 38 -1.14 -2.77 21.76
N ASN A 39 -1.33 -1.70 20.99
CA ASN A 39 -2.65 -1.40 20.45
C ASN A 39 -3.00 -2.41 19.35
N SER A 40 -4.16 -3.03 19.49
CA SER A 40 -4.72 -3.94 18.49
C SER A 40 -6.02 -3.38 17.94
N PHE A 41 -6.24 -3.61 16.66
CA PHE A 41 -7.37 -3.07 15.91
C PHE A 41 -8.14 -4.20 15.23
N PRO A 42 -9.48 -4.12 15.14
CA PRO A 42 -10.25 -5.08 14.36
C PRO A 42 -9.75 -5.13 12.92
N LEU A 43 -9.69 -6.34 12.37
CA LEU A 43 -9.32 -6.57 10.98
C LEU A 43 -10.44 -7.33 10.28
N LYS A 44 -11.31 -6.58 9.61
CA LYS A 44 -12.52 -7.09 8.96
C LYS A 44 -12.52 -6.70 7.49
N ILE A 45 -12.98 -7.63 6.66
CA ILE A 45 -13.12 -7.44 5.22
C ILE A 45 -14.59 -7.51 4.84
N GLY A 46 -15.02 -6.58 4.01
CA GLY A 46 -16.35 -6.54 3.45
C GLY A 46 -16.34 -6.51 1.93
N ARG A 47 -17.46 -6.90 1.36
CA ARG A 47 -17.71 -6.87 -0.07
C ARG A 47 -18.88 -5.92 -0.37
N CYS A 48 -18.70 -5.07 -1.36
CA CYS A 48 -19.74 -4.20 -1.88
C CYS A 48 -20.79 -5.02 -2.65
N ASP A 49 -22.07 -4.80 -2.34
CA ASP A 49 -23.20 -5.60 -2.89
C ASP A 49 -23.40 -5.40 -4.39
N LYS A 50 -23.19 -4.20 -4.91
CA LYS A 50 -23.41 -3.86 -6.33
C LYS A 50 -22.14 -4.02 -7.16
N SER A 51 -21.03 -3.40 -6.73
CA SER A 51 -19.78 -3.40 -7.50
C SER A 51 -18.95 -4.68 -7.32
N GLY A 52 -19.16 -5.42 -6.22
CA GLY A 52 -18.32 -6.56 -5.87
C GLY A 52 -16.95 -6.17 -5.34
N HIS A 53 -16.66 -4.86 -5.17
CA HIS A 53 -15.41 -4.39 -4.59
C HIS A 53 -15.19 -4.95 -3.18
N ILE A 54 -13.95 -5.33 -2.88
CA ILE A 54 -13.57 -5.84 -1.56
C ILE A 54 -12.72 -4.78 -0.87
N GLN A 55 -13.11 -4.44 0.36
CA GLN A 55 -12.45 -3.41 1.14
C GLN A 55 -12.35 -3.78 2.62
N LEU A 56 -11.49 -3.08 3.36
CA LEU A 56 -11.53 -3.12 4.82
C LEU A 56 -12.75 -2.36 5.34
N ILE A 57 -13.41 -2.91 6.34
CA ILE A 57 -14.50 -2.25 7.06
C ILE A 57 -13.95 -1.28 8.11
N ASN A 58 -12.84 -1.67 8.74
CA ASN A 58 -12.24 -0.88 9.80
C ASN A 58 -11.21 0.09 9.24
N PHE A 59 -11.45 1.39 9.45
CA PHE A 59 -10.53 2.44 9.03
C PHE A 59 -9.67 2.90 10.21
N ILE A 60 -8.37 2.90 10.00
CA ILE A 60 -7.37 3.45 10.92
C ILE A 60 -6.80 4.71 10.26
N GLU A 61 -6.71 5.78 11.04
CA GLU A 61 -6.16 7.04 10.53
C GLU A 61 -4.74 6.83 9.99
N PRO A 62 -4.44 7.28 8.75
CA PRO A 62 -3.11 7.11 8.16
C PRO A 62 -1.97 7.63 9.03
N SER A 63 -2.23 8.68 9.81
CA SER A 63 -1.26 9.22 10.76
C SER A 63 -0.85 8.24 11.86
N GLU A 64 -1.73 7.31 12.25
CA GLU A 64 -1.38 6.26 13.21
C GLU A 64 -0.54 5.15 12.55
N MET A 65 -0.84 4.83 11.30
CA MET A 65 -0.13 3.77 10.56
C MET A 65 1.25 4.20 10.07
N PHE A 66 1.39 5.44 9.62
CA PHE A 66 2.55 5.89 8.85
C PHE A 66 3.43 6.91 9.57
N LYS A 67 3.03 7.41 10.74
CA LYS A 67 3.82 8.38 11.51
C LYS A 67 5.26 7.91 11.83
N ASN A 68 5.43 6.62 12.05
CA ASN A 68 6.72 5.99 12.36
C ASN A 68 6.94 4.77 11.44
N TYR A 69 6.66 4.92 10.15
CA TYR A 69 6.83 3.84 9.20
C TYR A 69 8.32 3.61 8.92
N LEU A 70 8.84 2.51 9.45
CA LEU A 70 10.28 2.21 9.44
C LEU A 70 10.74 1.40 8.22
N TYR A 71 9.82 1.00 7.35
CA TYR A 71 10.18 0.20 6.17
C TYR A 71 10.75 1.11 5.08
N ILE A 72 11.99 0.85 4.69
CA ILE A 72 12.70 1.55 3.63
C ILE A 72 13.18 0.50 2.62
N SER A 73 12.81 0.64 1.36
CA SER A 73 13.08 -0.35 0.30
C SER A 73 14.59 -0.49 0.02
N SER A 74 15.35 0.60 0.09
CA SER A 74 16.78 0.62 -0.18
C SER A 74 17.66 -0.07 0.87
N VAL A 75 17.11 -0.45 2.03
CA VAL A 75 17.88 -1.18 3.08
C VAL A 75 18.31 -2.58 2.60
N SER A 76 17.54 -3.19 1.72
CA SER A 76 17.86 -4.51 1.16
C SER A 76 18.43 -4.39 -0.25
N SER A 77 19.73 -4.68 -0.40
CA SER A 77 20.38 -4.67 -1.72
C SER A 77 19.76 -5.63 -2.73
N THR A 78 19.18 -6.73 -2.25
CA THR A 78 18.43 -7.67 -3.11
C THR A 78 17.14 -7.05 -3.61
N LEU A 79 16.39 -6.37 -2.73
CA LEU A 79 15.15 -5.69 -3.11
C LEU A 79 15.45 -4.51 -4.03
N GLU A 80 16.48 -3.71 -3.74
CA GLU A 80 16.91 -2.61 -4.61
C GLU A 80 17.19 -3.09 -6.05
N LYS A 81 17.98 -4.15 -6.20
CA LYS A 81 18.26 -4.76 -7.51
C LYS A 81 17.00 -5.26 -8.20
N HIS A 82 16.09 -5.86 -7.43
CA HIS A 82 14.81 -6.34 -7.97
C HIS A 82 13.94 -5.18 -8.46
N LEU A 83 13.79 -4.11 -7.68
CA LEU A 83 13.02 -2.93 -8.08
C LEU A 83 13.61 -2.26 -9.33
N LYS A 84 14.93 -2.16 -9.42
CA LYS A 84 15.58 -1.67 -10.63
C LYS A 84 15.34 -2.59 -11.84
N SER A 85 15.34 -3.91 -11.66
CA SER A 85 15.00 -4.84 -12.74
C SER A 85 13.54 -4.73 -13.20
N ILE A 86 12.62 -4.34 -12.30
CA ILE A 86 11.23 -4.05 -12.66
C ILE A 86 11.15 -2.83 -13.58
N SER A 87 11.88 -1.75 -13.26
CA SER A 87 11.91 -0.57 -14.13
C SER A 87 12.49 -0.88 -15.51
N ASP A 88 13.50 -1.75 -15.59
CA ASP A 88 14.05 -2.25 -16.84
C ASP A 88 12.98 -2.97 -17.66
N PHE A 89 12.32 -3.94 -17.01
CA PHE A 89 11.26 -4.74 -17.64
C PHE A 89 10.11 -3.85 -18.16
N ILE A 90 9.67 -2.89 -17.34
CA ILE A 90 8.58 -1.98 -17.74
C ILE A 90 9.00 -1.14 -18.97
N CYS A 91 10.21 -0.57 -18.96
CA CYS A 91 10.70 0.23 -20.09
C CYS A 91 10.76 -0.57 -21.38
N ASP A 92 11.19 -1.84 -21.30
CA ASP A 92 11.27 -2.72 -22.47
C ASP A 92 9.87 -3.19 -22.93
N PHE A 93 8.98 -3.51 -21.98
CA PHE A 93 7.65 -4.04 -22.27
C PHE A 93 6.73 -3.03 -22.97
N ILE A 94 6.75 -1.77 -22.52
CA ILE A 94 5.90 -0.71 -23.10
C ILE A 94 6.61 0.17 -24.12
N ASP A 95 7.84 -0.18 -24.52
CA ASP A 95 8.66 0.56 -25.49
C ASP A 95 8.71 2.08 -25.18
N VAL A 96 9.05 2.43 -23.94
CA VAL A 96 9.11 3.82 -23.48
C VAL A 96 10.20 4.58 -24.22
N LYS A 97 9.79 5.56 -25.05
CA LYS A 97 10.69 6.24 -26.03
C LYS A 97 11.05 7.63 -25.60
N GLY A 98 11.59 7.98 -24.68
CA GLY A 98 11.95 9.36 -24.45
C GLY A 98 11.79 9.83 -23.02
N ASN A 99 11.24 10.99 -22.84
CA ASN A 99 11.21 11.72 -21.59
C ASN A 99 9.80 11.64 -20.96
N GLU A 100 9.23 10.45 -20.90
CA GLU A 100 7.92 10.22 -20.30
C GLU A 100 7.97 10.42 -18.80
N LEU A 101 6.86 10.93 -18.24
CA LEU A 101 6.66 11.05 -16.80
C LEU A 101 6.28 9.70 -16.20
N CYS A 102 7.07 9.24 -15.24
CA CYS A 102 6.79 8.05 -14.44
C CYS A 102 6.30 8.46 -13.05
N ILE A 103 5.17 7.93 -12.63
CA ILE A 103 4.59 8.18 -11.31
C ILE A 103 4.42 6.85 -10.59
N ASP A 104 4.95 6.76 -9.39
CA ASP A 104 4.77 5.64 -8.49
C ASP A 104 3.94 6.08 -7.27
N ILE A 105 2.74 5.49 -7.13
CA ILE A 105 1.82 5.83 -6.03
C ILE A 105 2.20 4.99 -4.80
N GLY A 106 2.69 5.66 -3.74
CA GLY A 106 3.23 4.98 -2.56
C GLY A 106 4.70 4.58 -2.71
N SER A 107 5.46 5.38 -3.44
CA SER A 107 6.84 5.14 -3.88
C SER A 107 7.87 4.82 -2.78
N ASN A 108 7.49 4.84 -1.52
CA ASN A 108 8.37 4.67 -0.36
C ASN A 108 9.57 5.67 -0.44
N ASP A 109 10.80 5.17 -0.58
CA ASP A 109 12.02 5.98 -0.71
C ASP A 109 12.42 6.28 -2.17
N GLY A 110 11.57 5.93 -3.14
CA GLY A 110 11.81 6.17 -4.56
C GLY A 110 12.77 5.20 -5.24
N THR A 111 13.11 4.08 -4.59
CA THR A 111 14.05 3.09 -5.16
C THR A 111 13.62 2.58 -6.53
N LEU A 112 12.32 2.29 -6.75
CA LEU A 112 11.80 1.90 -8.08
C LEU A 112 11.97 3.04 -9.08
N LEU A 113 11.60 4.27 -8.70
CA LEU A 113 11.72 5.44 -9.58
C LEU A 113 13.16 5.74 -9.98
N SER A 114 14.14 5.44 -9.11
CA SER A 114 15.55 5.62 -9.43
C SER A 114 15.98 4.80 -10.66
N GLY A 115 15.40 3.60 -10.85
CA GLY A 115 15.66 2.78 -12.03
C GLY A 115 15.18 3.42 -13.34
N PHE A 116 14.07 4.18 -13.29
CA PHE A 116 13.61 4.94 -14.47
C PHE A 116 14.50 6.16 -14.73
N LEU A 117 14.98 6.85 -13.70
CA LEU A 117 15.92 7.96 -13.86
C LEU A 117 17.24 7.50 -14.49
N ASP A 118 17.76 6.35 -14.09
CA ASP A 118 18.97 5.76 -14.67
C ASP A 118 18.83 5.50 -16.18
N LYS A 119 17.60 5.41 -16.69
CA LYS A 119 17.27 5.27 -18.13
C LYS A 119 16.86 6.60 -18.79
N GLY A 120 17.06 7.72 -18.13
CA GLY A 120 16.74 9.05 -18.67
C GLY A 120 15.25 9.38 -18.68
N LYS A 121 14.43 8.70 -17.89
CA LYS A 121 13.01 9.03 -17.69
C LYS A 121 12.85 10.11 -16.61
N ARG A 122 11.66 10.72 -16.53
CA ARG A 122 11.31 11.77 -15.56
C ARG A 122 10.26 11.30 -14.58
#